data_f5e76a184a71ea7355112f75c46a3972
#
_entry.id   f5e76a184a71ea7355112f75c46a3972
#
_cell.length_a   1.000
_cell.length_b   1.000
_cell.length_c   1.000
_cell.angle_alpha   90.00
_cell.angle_beta   90.00
_cell.angle_gamma   90.00
#
_symmetry.space_group_name_H-M   'P 1'
#
loop_
_entity.id
_entity.type
_entity.pdbx_description
1 polymer ?
#
loop_
_entity_poly.entity_id
_entity_poly.type
_entity_poly.pdbx_seq_one_letter_code
_entity_poly.pdbx_strand_id
1 'polypeptide(L)'
;MINTSKCDFSTYKVRKLREDEVIKSFDCGDDDLNYFILDNAECYHKARLAETYVYEHIDNGNVIAYFSLANDRISIDDFSDNTEFNRFRRHRFKNEKRIKSYPAVKICRLGIDNYYHGRGVGSMLIDFIKLYYTKDNKAGCRFLTVDAYQNALTFYRRNNFQPLHNDNDRTSLLYYDLNEIVV
;
A
#
# COMPACT_ATOMS: atom_id res chain seq x y z
N MET A 1 18.28 -4.40 28.92
CA MET A 1 17.47 -3.18 28.66
C MET A 1 17.67 -2.80 27.22
N ILE A 2 16.74 -3.16 26.33
CA ILE A 2 16.80 -2.79 24.92
C ILE A 2 16.28 -1.36 24.86
N ASN A 3 17.18 -0.45 24.55
CA ASN A 3 16.89 0.99 24.41
C ASN A 3 16.08 1.17 23.11
N THR A 4 14.75 1.15 23.19
CA THR A 4 13.88 1.52 22.07
C THR A 4 13.90 3.04 21.94
N SER A 5 14.98 3.58 21.37
CA SER A 5 14.97 4.95 20.90
C SER A 5 13.86 5.06 19.85
N LYS A 6 12.75 5.74 20.18
CA LYS A 6 11.76 6.15 19.18
C LYS A 6 12.51 6.90 18.11
N CYS A 7 12.49 6.39 16.85
CA CYS A 7 13.01 7.14 15.73
C CYS A 7 12.27 8.48 15.68
N ASP A 8 13.02 9.57 15.67
CA ASP A 8 12.45 10.88 15.41
C ASP A 8 12.16 10.98 13.91
N PHE A 9 10.90 10.83 13.55
CA PHE A 9 10.45 10.88 12.16
C PHE A 9 10.35 12.29 11.59
N SER A 10 10.61 13.34 12.38
CA SER A 10 10.58 14.75 11.93
C SER A 10 11.68 15.06 10.90
N THR A 11 12.74 14.25 10.85
CA THR A 11 13.86 14.38 9.91
C THR A 11 13.65 13.63 8.60
N TYR A 12 12.47 13.04 8.38
CA TYR A 12 12.15 12.27 7.19
C TYR A 12 10.92 12.84 6.47
N LYS A 13 10.86 12.61 5.17
CA LYS A 13 9.70 13.00 4.35
C LYS A 13 9.33 11.93 3.34
N VAL A 14 8.04 11.85 3.03
CA VAL A 14 7.53 11.08 1.89
C VAL A 14 7.49 11.99 0.67
N ARG A 15 8.00 11.52 -0.45
CA ARG A 15 7.87 12.17 -1.75
C ARG A 15 7.74 11.16 -2.88
N LYS A 16 7.19 11.59 -3.99
CA LYS A 16 7.21 10.81 -5.23
C LYS A 16 8.65 10.64 -5.72
N LEU A 17 8.99 9.45 -6.22
CA LEU A 17 10.24 9.20 -6.92
C LEU A 17 10.28 10.07 -8.19
N ARG A 18 11.40 10.74 -8.44
CA ARG A 18 11.56 11.60 -9.62
C ARG A 18 11.87 10.77 -10.85
N GLU A 19 11.53 11.31 -12.01
CA GLU A 19 12.01 10.76 -13.28
C GLU A 19 13.55 10.81 -13.31
N ASP A 20 14.15 9.79 -13.90
CA ASP A 20 15.60 9.64 -14.04
C ASP A 20 16.39 9.63 -12.70
N GLU A 21 15.69 9.42 -11.57
CA GLU A 21 16.34 9.29 -10.27
C GLU A 21 16.80 7.86 -10.03
N VAL A 22 18.09 7.70 -9.74
CA VAL A 22 18.71 6.43 -9.38
C VAL A 22 18.85 6.35 -7.86
N ILE A 23 18.21 5.35 -7.26
CA ILE A 23 18.43 5.00 -5.85
C ILE A 23 19.72 4.21 -5.75
N LYS A 24 20.69 4.74 -5.00
CA LYS A 24 22.05 4.16 -4.95
C LYS A 24 22.17 2.86 -4.17
N SER A 25 21.37 2.73 -3.12
CA SER A 25 21.36 1.55 -2.26
C SER A 25 20.04 1.43 -1.51
N PHE A 26 19.55 0.22 -1.40
CA PHE A 26 18.39 -0.12 -0.59
C PHE A 26 18.41 -1.63 -0.33
N ASP A 27 18.15 -2.03 0.90
CA ASP A 27 18.04 -3.45 1.26
C ASP A 27 16.97 -3.66 2.33
N CYS A 28 15.87 -4.28 1.95
CA CYS A 28 14.78 -4.66 2.84
C CYS A 28 14.75 -6.17 3.15
N GLY A 29 15.76 -6.93 2.69
CA GLY A 29 15.82 -8.38 2.87
C GLY A 29 14.95 -9.18 1.89
N ASP A 30 14.38 -8.55 0.89
CA ASP A 30 13.60 -9.18 -0.19
C ASP A 30 14.18 -8.74 -1.54
N ASP A 31 14.73 -9.69 -2.29
CA ASP A 31 15.44 -9.41 -3.54
C ASP A 31 14.52 -8.81 -4.62
N ASP A 32 13.25 -9.24 -4.70
CA ASP A 32 12.29 -8.70 -5.67
C ASP A 32 11.94 -7.23 -5.35
N LEU A 33 11.78 -6.91 -4.07
CA LEU A 33 11.54 -5.54 -3.63
C LEU A 33 12.78 -4.66 -3.82
N ASN A 34 13.97 -5.18 -3.51
CA ASN A 34 15.23 -4.47 -3.72
C ASN A 34 15.46 -4.17 -5.21
N TYR A 35 15.32 -5.20 -6.06
CA TYR A 35 15.47 -5.06 -7.51
C TYR A 35 14.46 -4.06 -8.10
N PHE A 36 13.23 -4.07 -7.61
CA PHE A 36 12.23 -3.12 -8.11
C PHE A 36 12.64 -1.67 -7.89
N ILE A 37 13.00 -1.30 -6.66
CA ILE A 37 13.30 0.11 -6.35
C ILE A 37 14.62 0.58 -6.97
N LEU A 38 15.60 -0.32 -7.12
CA LEU A 38 16.91 0.00 -7.68
C LEU A 38 16.89 0.10 -9.20
N ASP A 39 16.11 -0.77 -9.89
CA ASP A 39 16.25 -0.96 -11.35
C ASP A 39 14.94 -0.78 -12.13
N ASN A 40 13.77 -1.03 -11.54
CA ASN A 40 12.52 -1.13 -12.28
C ASN A 40 11.49 -0.02 -12.02
N ALA A 41 11.59 0.72 -10.93
CA ALA A 41 10.58 1.70 -10.54
C ALA A 41 10.34 2.75 -11.62
N GLU A 42 11.42 3.20 -12.28
CA GLU A 42 11.34 4.16 -13.39
C GLU A 42 10.59 3.59 -14.60
N CYS A 43 10.86 2.35 -14.97
CA CYS A 43 10.17 1.68 -16.09
C CYS A 43 8.66 1.61 -15.86
N TYR A 44 8.25 1.29 -14.62
CA TYR A 44 6.84 1.26 -14.25
C TYR A 44 6.19 2.64 -14.29
N HIS A 45 6.91 3.68 -13.86
CA HIS A 45 6.46 5.05 -13.94
C HIS A 45 6.28 5.49 -15.41
N LYS A 46 7.29 5.30 -16.26
CA LYS A 46 7.26 5.64 -17.70
C LYS A 46 6.14 4.91 -18.45
N ALA A 47 5.89 3.65 -18.08
CA ALA A 47 4.80 2.86 -18.64
C ALA A 47 3.42 3.20 -18.02
N ARG A 48 3.36 4.11 -17.04
CA ARG A 48 2.13 4.48 -16.30
C ARG A 48 1.44 3.30 -15.62
N LEU A 49 2.21 2.30 -15.20
CA LEU A 49 1.72 1.11 -14.52
C LEU A 49 1.61 1.32 -13.01
N ALA A 50 2.56 2.07 -12.42
CA ALA A 50 2.56 2.39 -11.01
C ALA A 50 3.35 3.66 -10.72
N GLU A 51 2.99 4.33 -9.62
CA GLU A 51 3.71 5.47 -9.08
C GLU A 51 4.44 5.06 -7.79
N THR A 52 5.73 5.36 -7.73
CA THR A 52 6.56 5.02 -6.59
C THR A 52 6.85 6.24 -5.73
N TYR A 53 6.76 6.05 -4.42
CA TYR A 53 7.04 7.05 -3.39
C TYR A 53 8.15 6.53 -2.49
N VAL A 54 9.07 7.40 -2.14
CA VAL A 54 10.17 7.12 -1.23
C VAL A 54 9.99 7.87 0.09
N TYR A 55 10.39 7.24 1.17
CA TYR A 55 10.51 7.84 2.49
C TYR A 55 12.00 7.99 2.78
N GLU A 56 12.47 9.24 2.79
CA GLU A 56 13.88 9.57 2.84
C GLU A 56 14.22 10.54 3.96
N HIS A 57 15.46 10.48 4.41
CA HIS A 57 16.03 11.45 5.34
C HIS A 57 16.21 12.81 4.63
N ILE A 58 15.76 13.89 5.27
CA ILE A 58 15.71 15.24 4.67
C ILE A 58 17.11 15.75 4.31
N ASP A 59 18.10 15.54 5.20
CA ASP A 59 19.42 16.16 5.06
C ASP A 59 20.33 15.46 4.05
N ASN A 60 20.25 14.12 3.97
CA ASN A 60 21.17 13.32 3.15
C ASN A 60 20.51 12.55 2.02
N GLY A 61 19.16 12.54 1.94
CA GLY A 61 18.41 11.87 0.90
C GLY A 61 18.45 10.33 0.97
N ASN A 62 18.92 9.75 2.07
CA ASN A 62 18.92 8.29 2.22
C ASN A 62 17.50 7.76 2.28
N VAL A 63 17.17 6.87 1.36
CA VAL A 63 15.87 6.19 1.31
C VAL A 63 15.85 5.07 2.33
N ILE A 64 14.90 5.13 3.26
CA ILE A 64 14.72 4.14 4.32
C ILE A 64 13.49 3.25 4.13
N ALA A 65 12.60 3.68 3.25
CA ALA A 65 11.43 2.89 2.85
C ALA A 65 10.87 3.41 1.53
N TYR A 66 10.09 2.58 0.88
CA TYR A 66 9.33 2.99 -0.30
C TYR A 66 8.00 2.24 -0.39
N PHE A 67 7.07 2.78 -1.17
CA PHE A 67 5.87 2.08 -1.60
C PHE A 67 5.53 2.45 -3.05
N SER A 68 4.82 1.55 -3.71
CA SER A 68 4.38 1.74 -5.10
C SER A 68 2.88 1.51 -5.20
N LEU A 69 2.19 2.41 -5.88
CA LEU A 69 0.73 2.46 -5.99
C LEU A 69 0.30 2.36 -7.45
N ALA A 70 -0.77 1.62 -7.71
CA ALA A 70 -1.42 1.54 -9.01
C ALA A 70 -2.93 1.69 -8.87
N ASN A 71 -3.60 2.14 -9.94
CA ASN A 71 -5.06 2.10 -10.01
C ASN A 71 -5.55 0.66 -9.94
N ASP A 72 -6.64 0.46 -9.22
CA ASP A 72 -7.25 -0.85 -9.02
C ASP A 72 -8.78 -0.73 -8.89
N ARG A 73 -9.44 -1.85 -8.75
CA ARG A 73 -10.87 -1.96 -8.47
C ARG A 73 -11.15 -3.19 -7.61
N ILE A 74 -12.22 -3.14 -6.83
CA ILE A 74 -12.89 -4.34 -6.32
C ILE A 74 -14.14 -4.56 -7.15
N SER A 75 -14.26 -5.70 -7.79
CA SER A 75 -15.36 -6.02 -8.70
C SER A 75 -16.02 -7.34 -8.34
N ILE A 76 -17.15 -7.61 -8.98
CA ILE A 76 -17.86 -8.87 -8.82
C ILE A 76 -16.99 -10.08 -9.16
N ASP A 77 -16.02 -9.92 -10.07
CA ASP A 77 -15.12 -10.98 -10.52
C ASP A 77 -14.09 -11.40 -9.45
N ASP A 78 -13.93 -10.58 -8.40
CA ASP A 78 -13.02 -10.87 -7.28
C ASP A 78 -13.68 -11.74 -6.20
N PHE A 79 -14.91 -12.22 -6.42
CA PHE A 79 -15.68 -13.04 -5.47
C PHE A 79 -16.05 -14.38 -6.09
N SER A 80 -16.19 -15.39 -5.25
CA SER A 80 -16.55 -16.75 -5.69
C SER A 80 -17.92 -16.81 -6.36
N ASP A 81 -18.86 -15.95 -5.92
CA ASP A 81 -20.20 -15.85 -6.48
C ASP A 81 -20.87 -14.49 -6.22
N ASN A 82 -22.02 -14.29 -6.88
CA ASN A 82 -22.84 -13.10 -6.71
C ASN A 82 -23.36 -12.89 -5.27
N THR A 83 -23.51 -13.95 -4.50
CA THR A 83 -24.01 -13.89 -3.12
C THR A 83 -22.97 -13.26 -2.21
N GLU A 84 -21.72 -13.67 -2.39
CA GLU A 84 -20.58 -13.14 -1.65
C GLU A 84 -20.34 -11.66 -1.97
N PHE A 85 -20.35 -11.29 -3.26
CA PHE A 85 -20.29 -9.89 -3.68
C PHE A 85 -21.47 -9.07 -3.12
N ASN A 86 -22.69 -9.60 -3.13
CA ASN A 86 -23.86 -8.94 -2.57
C ASN A 86 -23.74 -8.75 -1.04
N ARG A 87 -23.14 -9.72 -0.33
CA ARG A 87 -22.85 -9.60 1.11
C ARG A 87 -21.81 -8.52 1.36
N PHE A 88 -20.72 -8.48 0.58
CA PHE A 88 -19.68 -7.46 0.67
C PHE A 88 -20.25 -6.04 0.52
N ARG A 89 -21.09 -5.78 -0.49
CA ARG A 89 -21.63 -4.45 -0.78
C ARG A 89 -22.82 -4.03 0.07
N ARG A 90 -23.49 -4.98 0.76
CA ARG A 90 -24.72 -4.73 1.53
C ARG A 90 -24.48 -3.64 2.58
N HIS A 91 -25.36 -2.62 2.56
CA HIS A 91 -25.34 -1.48 3.48
C HIS A 91 -24.11 -0.54 3.38
N ARG A 92 -23.20 -0.80 2.44
CA ARG A 92 -22.03 0.08 2.25
C ARG A 92 -22.32 1.24 1.29
N PHE A 93 -23.23 1.06 0.35
CA PHE A 93 -23.47 2.01 -0.74
C PHE A 93 -24.94 2.27 -0.98
N LYS A 94 -25.29 3.52 -1.30
CA LYS A 94 -26.60 3.86 -1.83
C LYS A 94 -26.70 3.32 -3.28
N ASN A 95 -27.87 2.76 -3.65
CA ASN A 95 -28.09 2.17 -4.99
C ASN A 95 -27.09 1.06 -5.37
N GLU A 96 -26.65 0.28 -4.42
CA GLU A 96 -25.64 -0.78 -4.53
C GLU A 96 -25.88 -1.75 -5.69
N LYS A 97 -27.15 -2.04 -6.03
CA LYS A 97 -27.52 -3.00 -7.09
C LYS A 97 -27.05 -2.62 -8.50
N ARG A 98 -26.72 -1.34 -8.73
CA ARG A 98 -26.28 -0.84 -10.03
C ARG A 98 -24.76 -0.84 -10.21
N ILE A 99 -24.02 -0.96 -9.14
CA ILE A 99 -22.56 -0.85 -9.13
C ILE A 99 -21.99 -2.27 -9.08
N LYS A 100 -21.20 -2.62 -10.10
CA LYS A 100 -20.54 -3.93 -10.22
C LYS A 100 -19.05 -3.89 -9.88
N SER A 101 -18.48 -2.70 -9.77
CA SER A 101 -17.08 -2.50 -9.36
C SER A 101 -16.91 -1.16 -8.63
N TYR A 102 -15.97 -1.12 -7.73
CA TYR A 102 -15.66 0.03 -6.88
C TYR A 102 -14.21 0.46 -7.08
N PRO A 103 -13.93 1.76 -7.23
CA PRO A 103 -12.58 2.24 -7.44
C PRO A 103 -11.70 1.96 -6.22
N ALA A 104 -10.50 1.50 -6.48
CA ALA A 104 -9.49 1.21 -5.48
C ALA A 104 -8.11 1.67 -5.95
N VAL A 105 -7.17 1.71 -5.01
CA VAL A 105 -5.75 1.84 -5.27
C VAL A 105 -5.05 0.65 -4.64
N LYS A 106 -4.20 0.00 -5.42
CA LYS A 106 -3.40 -1.15 -4.99
C LYS A 106 -2.05 -0.68 -4.45
N ILE A 107 -1.71 -1.15 -3.27
CA ILE A 107 -0.34 -1.13 -2.77
C ILE A 107 0.38 -2.30 -3.46
N CYS A 108 1.12 -1.98 -4.54
CA CYS A 108 1.80 -3.00 -5.32
C CYS A 108 3.06 -3.49 -4.62
N ARG A 109 3.75 -2.58 -3.93
CA ARG A 109 5.00 -2.85 -3.21
C ARG A 109 5.09 -1.97 -1.96
N LEU A 110 5.70 -2.52 -0.92
CA LEU A 110 6.05 -1.80 0.30
C LEU A 110 7.34 -2.41 0.85
N GLY A 111 8.44 -1.69 0.75
CA GLY A 111 9.75 -2.09 1.26
C GLY A 111 10.22 -1.16 2.37
N ILE A 112 10.75 -1.73 3.43
CA ILE A 112 11.37 -1.00 4.55
C ILE A 112 12.81 -1.49 4.68
N ASP A 113 13.78 -0.60 4.70
CA ASP A 113 15.17 -0.96 4.91
C ASP A 113 15.35 -1.76 6.21
N ASN A 114 16.19 -2.80 6.16
CA ASN A 114 16.39 -3.75 7.25
C ASN A 114 16.72 -3.09 8.59
N TYR A 115 17.50 -2.01 8.58
CA TYR A 115 17.85 -1.26 9.78
C TYR A 115 16.63 -0.65 10.48
N TYR A 116 15.58 -0.36 9.73
CA TYR A 116 14.34 0.29 10.21
C TYR A 116 13.19 -0.69 10.46
N HIS A 117 13.40 -1.99 10.30
CA HIS A 117 12.39 -3.00 10.62
C HIS A 117 11.99 -2.94 12.10
N GLY A 118 10.72 -3.21 12.39
CA GLY A 118 10.20 -3.24 13.76
C GLY A 118 10.07 -1.89 14.45
N ARG A 119 10.38 -0.77 13.77
CA ARG A 119 10.31 0.59 14.34
C ARG A 119 9.03 1.35 14.00
N GLY A 120 8.04 0.69 13.40
CA GLY A 120 6.73 1.29 13.07
C GLY A 120 6.67 2.02 11.73
N VAL A 121 7.76 2.09 10.95
CA VAL A 121 7.83 2.79 9.66
C VAL A 121 6.75 2.29 8.70
N GLY A 122 6.59 0.97 8.57
CA GLY A 122 5.59 0.41 7.67
C GLY A 122 4.16 0.83 8.02
N SER A 123 3.79 0.79 9.31
CA SER A 123 2.44 1.22 9.75
C SER A 123 2.23 2.71 9.52
N MET A 124 3.24 3.54 9.77
CA MET A 124 3.20 4.97 9.50
C MET A 124 2.99 5.25 8.00
N LEU A 125 3.65 4.51 7.11
CA LEU A 125 3.44 4.63 5.65
C LEU A 125 2.04 4.19 5.23
N ILE A 126 1.50 3.12 5.82
CA ILE A 126 0.10 2.71 5.58
C ILE A 126 -0.88 3.81 6.00
N ASP A 127 -0.68 4.42 7.18
CA ASP A 127 -1.52 5.53 7.64
C ASP A 127 -1.39 6.76 6.74
N PHE A 128 -0.17 7.06 6.26
CA PHE A 128 0.05 8.10 5.25
C PHE A 128 -0.75 7.82 3.97
N ILE A 129 -0.69 6.60 3.41
CA ILE A 129 -1.42 6.23 2.20
C ILE A 129 -2.94 6.37 2.41
N LYS A 130 -3.47 5.92 3.55
CA LYS A 130 -4.88 6.08 3.89
C LYS A 130 -5.30 7.55 3.89
N LEU A 131 -4.55 8.41 4.57
CA LEU A 131 -4.82 9.85 4.64
C LEU A 131 -4.68 10.51 3.27
N TYR A 132 -3.68 10.12 2.48
CA TYR A 132 -3.44 10.67 1.15
C TYR A 132 -4.64 10.45 0.20
N TYR A 133 -5.31 9.29 0.33
CA TYR A 133 -6.47 8.97 -0.50
C TYR A 133 -7.83 9.38 0.10
N THR A 134 -7.86 9.92 1.31
CA THR A 134 -9.09 10.48 1.90
C THR A 134 -9.21 11.99 1.75
N LYS A 135 -8.09 12.69 1.51
CA LYS A 135 -8.06 14.17 1.39
C LYS A 135 -7.70 14.58 -0.03
N ASP A 136 -8.47 15.52 -0.59
CA ASP A 136 -8.18 16.22 -1.86
C ASP A 136 -7.92 15.32 -3.07
N ASN A 137 -8.53 14.16 -3.12
CA ASN A 137 -8.39 13.22 -4.23
C ASN A 137 -8.98 13.79 -5.53
N LYS A 138 -8.20 13.74 -6.61
CA LYS A 138 -8.65 14.15 -7.95
C LYS A 138 -9.65 13.19 -8.58
N ALA A 139 -9.71 11.95 -8.11
CA ALA A 139 -10.63 10.93 -8.56
C ALA A 139 -11.15 10.13 -7.35
N GLY A 140 -12.39 9.65 -7.43
CA GLY A 140 -12.95 8.83 -6.37
C GLY A 140 -12.11 7.57 -6.15
N CYS A 141 -11.74 7.31 -4.91
CA CYS A 141 -11.10 6.08 -4.47
C CYS A 141 -11.82 5.61 -3.20
N ARG A 142 -12.35 4.37 -3.22
CA ARG A 142 -13.10 3.84 -2.09
C ARG A 142 -12.27 2.90 -1.24
N PHE A 143 -11.41 2.12 -1.87
CA PHE A 143 -10.66 1.07 -1.19
C PHE A 143 -9.15 1.21 -1.43
N LEU A 144 -8.37 0.77 -0.45
CA LEU A 144 -7.01 0.33 -0.68
C LEU A 144 -7.01 -1.18 -0.78
N THR A 145 -6.24 -1.73 -1.71
CA THR A 145 -6.08 -3.17 -1.92
C THR A 145 -4.60 -3.56 -1.84
N VAL A 146 -4.34 -4.82 -1.54
CA VAL A 146 -3.00 -5.42 -1.58
C VAL A 146 -3.09 -6.93 -1.79
N ASP A 147 -2.25 -7.48 -2.67
CA ASP A 147 -2.00 -8.92 -2.73
C ASP A 147 -0.87 -9.24 -1.75
N ALA A 148 -1.25 -9.58 -0.53
CA ALA A 148 -0.30 -9.81 0.55
C ALA A 148 0.23 -11.24 0.54
N TYR A 149 1.56 -11.40 0.56
CA TYR A 149 2.19 -12.70 0.85
C TYR A 149 1.84 -13.19 2.25
N GLN A 150 1.89 -14.50 2.46
CA GLN A 150 1.49 -15.13 3.73
C GLN A 150 2.25 -14.57 4.94
N ASN A 151 3.54 -14.26 4.78
CA ASN A 151 4.38 -13.65 5.82
C ASN A 151 4.01 -12.19 6.15
N ALA A 152 3.34 -11.48 5.24
CA ALA A 152 2.92 -10.09 5.40
C ALA A 152 1.48 -9.94 5.92
N LEU A 153 0.67 -11.02 5.95
CA LEU A 153 -0.74 -10.96 6.35
C LEU A 153 -0.94 -10.33 7.74
N THR A 154 -0.12 -10.75 8.70
CA THR A 154 -0.21 -10.23 10.08
C THR A 154 0.05 -8.73 10.14
N PHE A 155 0.98 -8.22 9.33
CA PHE A 155 1.27 -6.79 9.23
C PHE A 155 0.06 -6.02 8.70
N TYR A 156 -0.53 -6.44 7.57
CA TYR A 156 -1.69 -5.75 7.00
C TYR A 156 -2.93 -5.84 7.88
N ARG A 157 -3.19 -6.99 8.53
CA ARG A 157 -4.29 -7.13 9.50
C ARG A 157 -4.15 -6.20 10.70
N ARG A 158 -2.94 -6.02 11.24
CA ARG A 158 -2.67 -5.04 12.30
C ARG A 158 -2.90 -3.59 11.86
N ASN A 159 -2.83 -3.33 10.56
CA ASN A 159 -3.16 -2.05 9.94
C ASN A 159 -4.61 -2.01 9.44
N ASN A 160 -5.51 -2.85 9.98
CA ASN A 160 -6.95 -2.91 9.74
C ASN A 160 -7.35 -3.30 8.30
N PHE A 161 -6.46 -3.94 7.53
CA PHE A 161 -6.86 -4.58 6.28
C PHE A 161 -7.61 -5.88 6.57
N GLN A 162 -8.66 -6.12 5.79
CA GLN A 162 -9.52 -7.29 5.88
C GLN A 162 -9.32 -8.17 4.64
N PRO A 163 -9.42 -9.51 4.76
CA PRO A 163 -9.41 -10.37 3.58
C PRO A 163 -10.67 -10.14 2.75
N LEU A 164 -10.53 -10.06 1.43
CA LEU A 164 -11.66 -9.96 0.53
C LEU A 164 -12.39 -11.31 0.43
N HIS A 165 -11.61 -12.37 0.33
CA HIS A 165 -12.05 -13.76 0.41
C HIS A 165 -10.95 -14.62 1.04
N ASN A 166 -11.30 -15.85 1.41
CA ASN A 166 -10.35 -16.78 2.02
C ASN A 166 -9.74 -17.67 0.94
N ASP A 167 -8.58 -17.26 0.41
CA ASP A 167 -7.79 -18.09 -0.49
C ASP A 167 -6.66 -18.78 0.24
N ASN A 168 -6.37 -20.01 -0.20
CA ASN A 168 -5.19 -20.76 0.21
C ASN A 168 -4.01 -20.56 -0.76
N ASP A 169 -4.03 -19.50 -1.55
CA ASP A 169 -3.03 -19.21 -2.55
C ASP A 169 -1.74 -18.61 -1.93
N ARG A 170 -0.71 -18.47 -2.76
CA ARG A 170 0.58 -17.85 -2.39
C ARG A 170 0.41 -16.44 -1.82
N THR A 171 -0.60 -15.71 -2.30
CA THR A 171 -0.99 -14.38 -1.81
C THR A 171 -2.47 -14.37 -1.46
N SER A 172 -2.86 -13.45 -0.58
CA SER A 172 -4.26 -13.17 -0.25
C SER A 172 -4.59 -11.74 -0.60
N LEU A 173 -5.72 -11.53 -1.30
CA LEU A 173 -6.22 -10.20 -1.58
C LEU A 173 -6.85 -9.61 -0.32
N LEU A 174 -6.25 -8.54 0.18
CA LEU A 174 -6.76 -7.78 1.31
C LEU A 174 -7.24 -6.40 0.85
N TYR A 175 -8.20 -5.83 1.58
CA TYR A 175 -8.70 -4.48 1.35
C TYR A 175 -8.84 -3.69 2.64
N TYR A 176 -8.83 -2.37 2.50
CA TYR A 176 -9.18 -1.40 3.54
C TYR A 176 -10.23 -0.42 2.98
N ASP A 177 -11.33 -0.18 3.72
CA ASP A 177 -12.38 0.75 3.32
C ASP A 177 -12.01 2.18 3.82
N LEU A 178 -11.71 3.08 2.90
CA LEU A 178 -11.28 4.45 3.23
C LEU A 178 -12.35 5.27 3.95
N ASN A 179 -13.63 4.85 3.91
CA ASN A 179 -14.69 5.49 4.70
C ASN A 179 -14.66 5.11 6.19
N GLU A 180 -13.82 4.13 6.58
CA GLU A 180 -13.62 3.79 8.00
C GLU A 180 -12.69 4.79 8.71
N ILE A 181 -12.02 5.69 7.96
CA ILE A 181 -11.28 6.80 8.57
C ILE A 181 -12.29 7.84 9.04
N VAL A 182 -12.51 7.89 10.34
CA VAL A 182 -13.17 9.03 10.99
C VAL A 182 -12.10 10.12 11.13
N VAL A 183 -12.19 11.15 10.31
CA VAL A 183 -11.30 12.34 10.38
C VAL A 183 -11.83 13.30 11.43
#